data_d0823a00567f2c7b52c1e1794b4eafb9
#
_entry.id   d0823a00567f2c7b52c1e1794b4eafb9
#
_cell.length_a   1.000
_cell.length_b   1.000
_cell.length_c   1.000
_cell.angle_alpha   90.00
_cell.angle_beta   90.00
_cell.angle_gamma   90.00
#
_symmetry.space_group_name_H-M   'P 1'
#
loop_
_entity.id
_entity.type
_entity.pdbx_description
1 polymer ?
#
loop_
_entity_poly.entity_id
_entity_poly.type
_entity_poly.pdbx_seq_one_letter_code
_entity_poly.pdbx_strand_id
1 'polypeptide(L)'
;MDDVQTYAFGRGDSQAPVMLSGLDRLGDKLARRMRTLIEPISGTRPHVAAHETQLMDMGAWSAAMPAFASLSVYRLLPLKGQVLLHMHAAMISTLVDCFYGGLGNRPLPSRGEFTPTEDRLIVRLADAIIARLVETWSDVLPLDASLVMRETGVGFTASAQPADQMVVQRFTVSLTREQEWPIDLVFPLSALRAVEALMGSKLPTDDEQCDPVWQGRIVRRMRDIRLPARTVLARPHLSVSDLMELKVGDVIPVTIG
;
A
#
# COMPACT_ATOMS: atom_id res chain seq x y z
N MET A 1 3.54 45.78 -15.33
CA MET A 1 2.46 44.83 -15.75
C MET A 1 2.76 43.56 -14.99
N ASP A 2 2.16 43.45 -13.82
CA ASP A 2 2.37 42.31 -12.93
C ASP A 2 1.65 41.10 -13.49
N ASP A 3 2.41 40.01 -13.65
CA ASP A 3 1.95 38.71 -14.11
C ASP A 3 1.16 38.03 -12.97
N VAL A 4 -0.16 38.16 -13.01
CA VAL A 4 -1.06 37.52 -12.03
C VAL A 4 -1.16 36.05 -12.36
N GLN A 5 -0.40 35.20 -11.67
CA GLN A 5 -0.53 33.76 -11.73
C GLN A 5 -1.88 33.34 -11.09
N THR A 6 -2.75 32.78 -11.90
CA THR A 6 -4.02 32.22 -11.46
C THR A 6 -3.77 30.98 -10.62
N TYR A 7 -3.97 31.08 -9.32
CA TYR A 7 -3.85 29.94 -8.38
C TYR A 7 -5.09 29.07 -8.49
N ALA A 8 -4.98 27.89 -9.08
CA ALA A 8 -6.06 26.91 -9.13
C ALA A 8 -6.15 26.17 -7.79
N PHE A 9 -7.07 26.58 -6.94
CA PHE A 9 -7.43 25.83 -5.73
C PHE A 9 -7.98 24.46 -6.14
N GLY A 10 -7.26 23.36 -5.83
CA GLY A 10 -7.73 21.99 -6.03
C GLY A 10 -6.81 21.05 -6.81
N ARG A 11 -5.73 21.54 -7.43
CA ARG A 11 -4.64 20.68 -7.88
C ARG A 11 -3.51 20.80 -6.86
N GLY A 12 -3.53 19.90 -5.89
CA GLY A 12 -2.46 19.75 -4.90
C GLY A 12 -1.20 19.29 -5.60
N ASP A 13 -0.43 20.22 -6.13
CA ASP A 13 0.95 19.98 -6.52
C ASP A 13 1.83 19.87 -5.28
N SER A 14 2.69 18.88 -5.27
CA SER A 14 3.99 18.80 -4.62
C SER A 14 4.12 18.39 -3.16
N GLN A 15 3.30 17.48 -2.64
CA GLN A 15 3.70 16.72 -1.42
C GLN A 15 4.12 15.26 -1.70
N ALA A 16 4.25 14.90 -2.95
CA ALA A 16 4.66 13.57 -3.39
C ALA A 16 6.08 13.11 -2.92
N PRO A 17 7.11 13.96 -2.81
CA PRO A 17 8.47 13.46 -2.68
C PRO A 17 8.79 12.76 -1.34
N VAL A 18 8.20 13.16 -0.23
CA VAL A 18 8.54 12.60 1.10
C VAL A 18 7.90 11.22 1.31
N MET A 19 6.65 11.05 0.92
CA MET A 19 5.95 9.76 1.01
C MET A 19 6.60 8.71 0.11
N LEU A 20 6.94 9.08 -1.13
CA LEU A 20 7.55 8.17 -2.10
C LEU A 20 8.91 7.67 -1.62
N SER A 21 9.76 8.53 -1.05
CA SER A 21 11.07 8.12 -0.52
C SER A 21 10.95 7.14 0.68
N GLY A 22 9.91 7.26 1.48
CA GLY A 22 9.60 6.30 2.54
C GLY A 22 9.23 4.93 1.98
N LEU A 23 8.42 4.92 0.91
CA LEU A 23 8.02 3.69 0.21
C LEU A 23 9.20 3.04 -0.50
N ASP A 24 10.12 3.80 -1.08
CA ASP A 24 11.31 3.26 -1.74
C ASP A 24 12.18 2.48 -0.76
N ARG A 25 12.39 3.00 0.47
CA ARG A 25 13.12 2.26 1.53
C ARG A 25 12.41 0.97 1.94
N LEU A 26 11.07 1.00 2.05
CA LEU A 26 10.29 -0.21 2.31
C LEU A 26 10.38 -1.18 1.13
N GLY A 27 10.37 -0.68 -0.10
CA GLY A 27 10.58 -1.45 -1.33
C GLY A 27 11.92 -2.19 -1.31
N ASP A 28 13.01 -1.51 -0.97
CA ASP A 28 14.34 -2.12 -0.86
C ASP A 28 14.40 -3.23 0.21
N LYS A 29 13.77 -3.01 1.37
CA LYS A 29 13.66 -4.05 2.40
C LYS A 29 12.86 -5.25 1.89
N LEU A 30 11.74 -5.00 1.20
CA LEU A 30 10.89 -6.04 0.64
C LEU A 30 11.61 -6.82 -0.47
N ALA A 31 12.33 -6.15 -1.37
CA ALA A 31 13.11 -6.80 -2.44
C ALA A 31 14.11 -7.82 -1.89
N ARG A 32 14.82 -7.47 -0.80
CA ARG A 32 15.74 -8.39 -0.11
C ARG A 32 15.01 -9.62 0.44
N ARG A 33 13.81 -9.44 1.01
CA ARG A 33 12.99 -10.54 1.54
C ARG A 33 12.40 -11.40 0.43
N MET A 34 11.98 -10.79 -0.70
CA MET A 34 11.49 -11.52 -1.87
C MET A 34 12.56 -12.43 -2.46
N ARG A 35 13.84 -12.02 -2.45
CA ARG A 35 14.95 -12.87 -2.88
C ARG A 35 14.95 -14.20 -2.13
N THR A 36 14.86 -14.17 -0.81
CA THR A 36 14.86 -15.39 0.02
C THR A 36 13.62 -16.26 -0.17
N LEU A 37 12.51 -15.69 -0.67
CA LEU A 37 11.30 -16.45 -1.03
C LEU A 37 11.45 -17.18 -2.36
N ILE A 38 12.08 -16.54 -3.34
CA ILE A 38 12.19 -17.05 -4.71
C ILE A 38 13.34 -18.06 -4.84
N GLU A 39 14.44 -17.88 -4.10
CA GLU A 39 15.64 -18.70 -4.14
C GLU A 39 15.36 -20.22 -4.02
N PRO A 40 14.56 -20.71 -3.04
CA PRO A 40 14.27 -22.14 -2.92
C PRO A 40 13.36 -22.69 -4.04
N ILE A 41 12.63 -21.82 -4.76
CA ILE A 41 11.76 -22.22 -5.88
C ILE A 41 12.58 -22.28 -7.17
N SER A 42 13.43 -21.30 -7.40
CA SER A 42 14.25 -21.21 -8.60
C SER A 42 15.48 -22.12 -8.59
N GLY A 43 15.89 -22.62 -7.40
CA GLY A 43 17.12 -23.40 -7.25
C GLY A 43 18.42 -22.59 -7.51
N THR A 44 18.28 -21.31 -7.85
CA THR A 44 19.38 -20.38 -8.11
C THR A 44 19.18 -19.12 -7.31
N ARG A 45 20.22 -18.32 -7.15
CA ARG A 45 20.14 -17.05 -6.41
C ARG A 45 19.55 -15.97 -7.32
N PRO A 46 18.26 -15.59 -7.14
CA PRO A 46 17.63 -14.57 -7.99
C PRO A 46 18.19 -13.20 -7.65
N HIS A 47 18.23 -12.31 -8.64
CA HIS A 47 18.37 -10.89 -8.42
C HIS A 47 16.98 -10.28 -8.31
N VAL A 48 16.70 -9.55 -7.21
CA VAL A 48 15.46 -8.81 -7.03
C VAL A 48 15.83 -7.37 -6.73
N ALA A 49 15.42 -6.47 -7.60
CA ALA A 49 15.64 -5.03 -7.46
C ALA A 49 14.31 -4.31 -7.27
N ALA A 50 14.25 -3.38 -6.34
CA ALA A 50 13.17 -2.41 -6.25
C ALA A 50 13.47 -1.22 -7.17
N HIS A 51 12.44 -0.67 -7.81
CA HIS A 51 12.53 0.57 -8.57
C HIS A 51 11.92 1.73 -7.78
N GLU A 52 12.21 2.94 -8.21
CA GLU A 52 11.57 4.13 -7.67
C GLU A 52 10.06 4.02 -7.76
N THR A 53 9.39 4.34 -6.67
CA THR A 53 7.93 4.33 -6.58
C THR A 53 7.32 5.38 -7.49
N GLN A 54 6.35 5.00 -8.30
CA GLN A 54 5.72 5.86 -9.28
C GLN A 54 4.27 6.15 -8.92
N LEU A 55 3.83 7.37 -9.21
CA LEU A 55 2.43 7.77 -9.16
C LEU A 55 1.87 7.75 -10.58
N MET A 56 0.80 7.01 -10.80
CA MET A 56 0.12 6.95 -12.11
C MET A 56 -1.35 6.62 -11.95
N ASP A 57 -2.11 6.88 -13.02
CA ASP A 57 -3.52 6.52 -13.07
C ASP A 57 -3.70 5.01 -13.21
N MET A 58 -4.75 4.46 -12.62
CA MET A 58 -5.10 3.04 -12.73
C MET A 58 -5.25 2.60 -14.20
N GLY A 59 -5.85 3.45 -15.04
CA GLY A 59 -6.00 3.20 -16.47
C GLY A 59 -4.66 3.10 -17.20
N ALA A 60 -3.72 3.99 -16.89
CA ALA A 60 -2.37 3.97 -17.47
C ALA A 60 -1.59 2.73 -17.05
N TRP A 61 -1.66 2.36 -15.76
CA TRP A 61 -1.03 1.13 -15.28
C TRP A 61 -1.61 -0.11 -15.94
N SER A 62 -2.95 -0.24 -15.97
CA SER A 62 -3.60 -1.42 -16.55
C SER A 62 -3.35 -1.57 -18.05
N ALA A 63 -3.27 -0.47 -18.80
CA ALA A 63 -2.95 -0.47 -20.22
C ALA A 63 -1.51 -0.91 -20.52
N ALA A 64 -0.59 -0.71 -19.57
CA ALA A 64 0.81 -1.14 -19.69
C ALA A 64 1.02 -2.61 -19.34
N MET A 65 0.02 -3.29 -18.75
CA MET A 65 0.13 -4.68 -18.32
C MET A 65 -0.22 -5.66 -19.45
N PRO A 66 0.44 -6.84 -19.48
CA PRO A 66 0.08 -7.88 -20.43
C PRO A 66 -1.34 -8.40 -20.13
N ALA A 67 -2.06 -8.76 -21.21
CA ALA A 67 -3.43 -9.30 -21.07
C ALA A 67 -3.49 -10.60 -20.26
N PHE A 68 -2.41 -11.40 -20.30
CA PHE A 68 -2.26 -12.63 -19.54
C PHE A 68 -1.22 -12.44 -18.44
N ALA A 69 -1.68 -12.35 -17.21
CA ALA A 69 -0.85 -12.17 -16.02
C ALA A 69 -1.63 -12.64 -14.78
N SER A 70 -0.94 -12.84 -13.68
CA SER A 70 -1.59 -13.10 -12.39
C SER A 70 -1.82 -11.80 -11.65
N LEU A 71 -3.06 -11.56 -11.26
CA LEU A 71 -3.48 -10.44 -10.43
C LEU A 71 -4.12 -10.97 -9.15
N SER A 72 -3.56 -10.63 -8.00
CA SER A 72 -4.12 -10.94 -6.69
C SER A 72 -4.51 -9.64 -5.99
N VAL A 73 -5.71 -9.58 -5.47
CA VAL A 73 -6.28 -8.41 -4.78
C VAL A 73 -6.36 -8.70 -3.29
N TYR A 74 -5.73 -7.85 -2.50
CA TYR A 74 -5.69 -7.95 -1.05
C TYR A 74 -6.29 -6.72 -0.39
N ARG A 75 -6.84 -6.92 0.79
CA ARG A 75 -7.18 -5.83 1.73
C ARG A 75 -6.14 -5.85 2.83
N LEU A 76 -5.52 -4.70 3.06
CA LEU A 76 -4.51 -4.50 4.10
C LEU A 76 -5.06 -3.53 5.16
N LEU A 77 -5.60 -4.05 6.24
CA LEU A 77 -6.08 -3.19 7.34
C LEU A 77 -4.89 -2.64 8.14
N PRO A 78 -4.92 -1.38 8.60
CA PRO A 78 -6.01 -0.40 8.53
C PRO A 78 -6.02 0.47 7.27
N LEU A 79 -5.22 0.17 6.24
CA LEU A 79 -5.24 0.91 4.97
C LEU A 79 -6.63 0.82 4.32
N LYS A 80 -7.08 1.93 3.77
CA LYS A 80 -8.37 1.97 3.05
C LYS A 80 -8.16 1.57 1.59
N GLY A 81 -9.08 0.75 1.07
CA GLY A 81 -9.03 0.30 -0.32
C GLY A 81 -8.38 -1.07 -0.49
N GLN A 82 -8.09 -1.42 -1.73
CA GLN A 82 -7.55 -2.71 -2.13
C GLN A 82 -6.15 -2.52 -2.71
N VAL A 83 -5.25 -3.42 -2.35
CA VAL A 83 -3.87 -3.46 -2.86
C VAL A 83 -3.78 -4.58 -3.88
N LEU A 84 -3.18 -4.28 -5.01
CA LEU A 84 -3.02 -5.23 -6.11
C LEU A 84 -1.59 -5.76 -6.12
N LEU A 85 -1.45 -7.06 -6.27
CA LEU A 85 -0.19 -7.72 -6.54
C LEU A 85 -0.26 -8.33 -7.95
N HIS A 86 0.52 -7.78 -8.86
CA HIS A 86 0.66 -8.27 -10.23
C HIS A 86 1.95 -9.08 -10.38
N MET A 87 1.85 -10.24 -11.04
CA MET A 87 2.99 -11.08 -11.39
C MET A 87 2.89 -11.50 -12.85
N HIS A 88 4.00 -11.35 -13.59
CA HIS A 88 4.06 -11.67 -14.99
C HIS A 88 3.94 -13.18 -15.24
N ALA A 89 3.11 -13.60 -16.21
CA ALA A 89 2.88 -15.02 -16.49
C ALA A 89 4.16 -15.78 -16.86
N ALA A 90 5.07 -15.13 -17.62
CA ALA A 90 6.36 -15.73 -17.99
C ALA A 90 7.21 -16.07 -16.77
N MET A 91 7.22 -15.20 -15.75
CA MET A 91 7.93 -15.46 -14.52
C MET A 91 7.38 -16.72 -13.82
N ILE A 92 6.05 -16.83 -13.74
CA ILE A 92 5.40 -17.99 -13.09
C ILE A 92 5.78 -19.30 -13.80
N SER A 93 5.64 -19.34 -15.13
CA SER A 93 6.00 -20.52 -15.93
C SER A 93 7.48 -20.88 -15.80
N THR A 94 8.36 -19.87 -15.78
CA THR A 94 9.81 -20.07 -15.58
C THR A 94 10.11 -20.62 -14.19
N LEU A 95 9.48 -20.10 -13.15
CA LEU A 95 9.66 -20.60 -11.78
C LEU A 95 9.18 -22.03 -11.63
N VAL A 96 8.08 -22.40 -12.31
CA VAL A 96 7.59 -23.80 -12.33
C VAL A 96 8.59 -24.70 -13.05
N ASP A 97 9.14 -24.28 -14.19
CA ASP A 97 10.16 -25.04 -14.90
C ASP A 97 11.41 -25.27 -14.02
N CYS A 98 11.91 -24.23 -13.39
CA CYS A 98 13.04 -24.31 -12.45
C CYS A 98 12.74 -25.22 -11.27
N PHE A 99 11.55 -25.15 -10.68
CA PHE A 99 11.13 -26.00 -9.57
C PHE A 99 11.19 -27.49 -9.91
N TYR A 100 10.91 -27.85 -11.17
CA TYR A 100 11.03 -29.21 -11.67
C TYR A 100 12.44 -29.55 -12.23
N GLY A 101 13.42 -28.70 -11.99
CA GLY A 101 14.82 -28.92 -12.41
C GLY A 101 15.14 -28.47 -13.83
N GLY A 102 14.25 -27.71 -14.47
CA GLY A 102 14.53 -27.08 -15.76
C GLY A 102 15.45 -25.87 -15.62
N LEU A 103 15.91 -25.37 -16.78
CA LEU A 103 16.84 -24.22 -16.85
C LEU A 103 16.12 -22.87 -16.93
N GLY A 104 14.80 -22.85 -16.87
CA GLY A 104 14.00 -21.63 -16.98
C GLY A 104 14.03 -20.96 -18.36
N ASN A 105 14.45 -21.65 -19.39
CA ASN A 105 14.60 -21.11 -20.76
C ASN A 105 13.50 -21.56 -21.73
N ARG A 106 12.45 -22.20 -21.23
CA ARG A 106 11.33 -22.63 -22.07
C ARG A 106 10.53 -21.44 -22.55
N PRO A 107 10.16 -21.39 -23.84
CA PRO A 107 9.25 -20.41 -24.36
C PRO A 107 7.88 -20.57 -23.65
N LEU A 108 7.25 -19.43 -23.30
CA LEU A 108 5.89 -19.45 -22.78
C LEU A 108 4.95 -20.15 -23.76
N PRO A 109 4.17 -21.12 -23.30
CA PRO A 109 3.08 -21.62 -24.12
C PRO A 109 2.08 -20.47 -24.38
N SER A 110 1.61 -20.36 -25.62
CA SER A 110 0.53 -19.42 -26.01
C SER A 110 -0.81 -19.86 -25.41
N ARG A 111 -0.93 -19.80 -24.08
CA ARG A 111 -2.13 -20.15 -23.35
C ARG A 111 -2.71 -18.88 -22.71
N GLY A 112 -4.02 -18.80 -22.68
CA GLY A 112 -4.77 -17.75 -21.96
C GLY A 112 -5.09 -18.12 -20.53
N GLU A 113 -4.64 -19.30 -20.03
CA GLU A 113 -4.98 -19.80 -18.70
C GLU A 113 -3.75 -20.43 -18.03
N PHE A 114 -3.67 -20.31 -16.72
CA PHE A 114 -2.65 -20.99 -15.91
C PHE A 114 -2.99 -22.47 -15.72
N THR A 115 -1.96 -23.28 -15.66
CA THR A 115 -2.10 -24.69 -15.28
C THR A 115 -2.36 -24.82 -13.79
N PRO A 116 -2.95 -25.92 -13.30
CA PRO A 116 -3.16 -26.13 -11.85
C PRO A 116 -1.88 -26.05 -11.01
N THR A 117 -0.72 -26.34 -11.60
CA THR A 117 0.58 -26.24 -10.93
C THR A 117 1.02 -24.77 -10.83
N GLU A 118 0.84 -24.01 -11.90
CA GLU A 118 1.12 -22.58 -11.92
C GLU A 118 0.20 -21.85 -10.92
N ASP A 119 -1.08 -22.19 -10.87
CA ASP A 119 -2.03 -21.62 -9.90
C ASP A 119 -1.60 -21.89 -8.47
N ARG A 120 -1.17 -23.10 -8.14
CA ARG A 120 -0.66 -23.40 -6.79
C ARG A 120 0.58 -22.61 -6.45
N LEU A 121 1.48 -22.40 -7.41
CA LEU A 121 2.66 -21.58 -7.22
C LEU A 121 2.28 -20.11 -7.02
N ILE A 122 1.35 -19.58 -7.84
CA ILE A 122 0.81 -18.22 -7.72
C ILE A 122 0.26 -17.99 -6.31
N VAL A 123 -0.61 -18.87 -5.84
CA VAL A 123 -1.18 -18.78 -4.49
C VAL A 123 -0.08 -18.69 -3.43
N ARG A 124 0.85 -19.66 -3.46
CA ARG A 124 1.92 -19.76 -2.47
C ARG A 124 2.86 -18.54 -2.51
N LEU A 125 3.23 -18.09 -3.71
CA LEU A 125 4.16 -16.98 -3.89
C LEU A 125 3.50 -15.64 -3.51
N ALA A 126 2.26 -15.41 -3.96
CA ALA A 126 1.51 -14.20 -3.65
C ALA A 126 1.30 -14.03 -2.14
N ASP A 127 0.82 -15.09 -1.47
CA ASP A 127 0.58 -15.05 -0.02
C ASP A 127 1.91 -14.85 0.75
N ALA A 128 3.00 -15.47 0.29
CA ALA A 128 4.32 -15.27 0.89
C ALA A 128 4.85 -13.84 0.69
N ILE A 129 4.69 -13.25 -0.50
CA ILE A 129 5.08 -11.86 -0.78
C ILE A 129 4.30 -10.90 0.15
N ILE A 130 2.99 -11.08 0.26
CA ILE A 130 2.15 -10.24 1.12
C ILE A 130 2.51 -10.40 2.58
N ALA A 131 2.81 -11.61 3.05
CA ALA A 131 3.29 -11.82 4.41
C ALA A 131 4.61 -11.05 4.68
N ARG A 132 5.55 -11.05 3.72
CA ARG A 132 6.79 -10.26 3.83
C ARG A 132 6.55 -8.75 3.72
N LEU A 133 5.55 -8.32 2.97
CA LEU A 133 5.10 -6.93 2.95
C LEU A 133 4.62 -6.51 4.35
N VAL A 134 3.72 -7.28 4.96
CA VAL A 134 3.20 -7.03 6.32
C VAL A 134 4.34 -6.93 7.33
N GLU A 135 5.27 -7.89 7.31
CA GLU A 135 6.46 -7.85 8.17
C GLU A 135 7.36 -6.63 7.91
N THR A 136 7.45 -6.18 6.66
CA THR A 136 8.28 -5.01 6.29
C THR A 136 7.65 -3.71 6.78
N TRP A 137 6.33 -3.65 6.79
CA TRP A 137 5.57 -2.49 7.23
C TRP A 137 5.37 -2.42 8.76
N SER A 138 5.66 -3.49 9.51
CA SER A 138 5.40 -3.56 10.95
C SER A 138 6.05 -2.42 11.75
N ASP A 139 7.21 -1.91 11.28
CA ASP A 139 7.94 -0.80 11.91
C ASP A 139 7.22 0.56 11.73
N VAL A 140 6.37 0.68 10.70
CA VAL A 140 5.63 1.91 10.36
C VAL A 140 4.19 1.82 10.80
N LEU A 141 3.54 0.74 10.40
CA LEU A 141 2.13 0.47 10.66
C LEU A 141 1.91 -1.04 10.67
N PRO A 142 1.38 -1.62 11.75
CA PRO A 142 0.99 -3.03 11.75
C PRO A 142 -0.17 -3.22 10.75
N LEU A 143 0.04 -4.11 9.80
CA LEU A 143 -0.94 -4.45 8.77
C LEU A 143 -1.52 -5.84 9.02
N ASP A 144 -2.81 -5.99 8.75
CA ASP A 144 -3.48 -7.29 8.65
C ASP A 144 -3.95 -7.50 7.21
N ALA A 145 -3.49 -8.59 6.59
CA ALA A 145 -3.71 -8.88 5.18
C ALA A 145 -4.77 -9.95 4.99
N SER A 146 -5.76 -9.68 4.16
CA SER A 146 -6.76 -10.65 3.73
C SER A 146 -6.89 -10.66 2.21
N LEU A 147 -6.91 -11.85 1.63
CA LEU A 147 -7.16 -12.03 0.21
C LEU A 147 -8.62 -11.69 -0.10
N VAL A 148 -8.84 -10.90 -1.15
CA VAL A 148 -10.18 -10.59 -1.66
C VAL A 148 -10.50 -11.49 -2.86
N MET A 149 -9.59 -11.54 -3.84
CA MET A 149 -9.78 -12.35 -5.05
C MET A 149 -8.46 -12.56 -5.80
N ARG A 150 -8.46 -13.52 -6.71
CA ARG A 150 -7.40 -13.72 -7.71
C ARG A 150 -8.02 -13.81 -9.08
N GLU A 151 -7.37 -13.16 -10.04
CA GLU A 151 -7.81 -13.07 -11.42
C GLU A 151 -6.67 -13.34 -12.38
N THR A 152 -7.02 -13.81 -13.56
CA THR A 152 -6.07 -13.95 -14.68
C THR A 152 -6.25 -12.76 -15.59
N GLY A 153 -5.23 -11.90 -15.66
CA GLY A 153 -5.25 -10.68 -16.46
C GLY A 153 -5.80 -9.44 -15.72
N VAL A 154 -5.56 -8.30 -16.32
CA VAL A 154 -5.91 -6.97 -15.75
C VAL A 154 -7.29 -6.46 -16.16
N GLY A 155 -8.11 -7.29 -16.82
CA GLY A 155 -9.48 -6.91 -17.22
C GLY A 155 -10.42 -6.63 -16.05
N PHE A 156 -10.00 -6.94 -14.83
CA PHE A 156 -10.78 -6.75 -13.63
C PHE A 156 -10.26 -5.57 -12.78
N THR A 157 -10.81 -4.40 -13.03
CA THR A 157 -10.60 -3.22 -12.18
C THR A 157 -11.84 -2.87 -11.37
N ALA A 158 -12.57 -3.87 -10.89
CA ALA A 158 -13.93 -3.74 -10.38
C ALA A 158 -14.12 -2.76 -9.22
N SER A 159 -13.06 -2.34 -8.55
CA SER A 159 -13.15 -1.40 -7.42
C SER A 159 -12.43 -0.08 -7.64
N ALA A 160 -11.63 0.06 -8.70
CA ALA A 160 -10.90 1.28 -9.00
C ALA A 160 -11.37 1.85 -10.35
N GLN A 161 -11.59 3.15 -10.39
CA GLN A 161 -11.90 3.83 -11.65
C GLN A 161 -10.58 4.07 -12.44
N PRO A 162 -10.64 4.15 -13.79
CA PRO A 162 -9.44 4.41 -14.60
C PRO A 162 -8.69 5.70 -14.22
N ALA A 163 -9.39 6.69 -13.68
CA ALA A 163 -8.84 7.97 -13.23
C ALA A 163 -8.31 7.96 -11.78
N ASP A 164 -8.46 6.84 -11.06
CA ASP A 164 -7.96 6.75 -9.69
C ASP A 164 -6.43 6.79 -9.68
N GLN A 165 -5.88 7.65 -8.82
CA GLN A 165 -4.43 7.76 -8.63
C GLN A 165 -3.91 6.59 -7.81
N MET A 166 -2.95 5.88 -8.36
CA MET A 166 -2.32 4.72 -7.77
C MET A 166 -0.82 4.95 -7.56
N VAL A 167 -0.31 4.39 -6.50
CA VAL A 167 1.12 4.33 -6.20
C VAL A 167 1.62 2.94 -6.54
N VAL A 168 2.54 2.86 -7.48
CA VAL A 168 3.08 1.61 -8.01
C VAL A 168 4.50 1.40 -7.51
N GLN A 169 4.71 0.36 -6.73
CA GLN A 169 6.02 -0.17 -6.39
C GLN A 169 6.36 -1.33 -7.33
N ARG A 170 7.31 -1.10 -8.21
CA ARG A 170 7.78 -2.10 -9.16
C ARG A 170 9.03 -2.80 -8.66
N PHE A 171 9.04 -4.11 -8.76
CA PHE A 171 10.19 -4.95 -8.51
C PHE A 171 10.55 -5.70 -9.79
N THR A 172 11.83 -5.81 -10.09
CA THR A 172 12.30 -6.66 -11.17
C THR A 172 12.94 -7.91 -10.59
N VAL A 173 12.49 -9.08 -11.06
CA VAL A 173 13.04 -10.37 -10.69
C VAL A 173 13.81 -10.92 -11.89
N SER A 174 15.11 -11.22 -11.70
CA SER A 174 15.97 -11.82 -12.72
C SER A 174 16.53 -13.14 -12.18
N LEU A 175 16.31 -14.22 -12.91
CA LEU A 175 16.92 -15.53 -12.61
C LEU A 175 18.21 -15.73 -13.39
N THR A 176 18.28 -15.13 -14.59
CA THR A 176 19.44 -15.11 -15.49
C THR A 176 19.72 -13.67 -15.93
N ARG A 177 20.86 -13.41 -16.58
CA ARG A 177 21.19 -12.07 -17.08
C ARG A 177 20.30 -11.58 -18.23
N GLU A 178 19.59 -12.49 -18.88
CA GLU A 178 18.81 -12.21 -20.08
C GLU A 178 17.30 -12.13 -19.84
N GLN A 179 16.85 -12.48 -18.64
CA GLN A 179 15.42 -12.59 -18.34
C GLN A 179 15.07 -11.81 -17.10
N GLU A 180 14.24 -10.81 -17.29
CA GLU A 180 13.73 -9.94 -16.22
C GLU A 180 12.22 -9.86 -16.28
N TRP A 181 11.57 -10.00 -15.15
CA TRP A 181 10.11 -9.90 -15.03
C TRP A 181 9.69 -8.93 -13.95
N PRO A 182 8.70 -8.10 -14.24
CA PRO A 182 8.15 -7.20 -13.23
C PRO A 182 7.21 -7.94 -12.29
N ILE A 183 7.27 -7.51 -11.02
CA ILE A 183 6.23 -7.70 -10.01
C ILE A 183 5.82 -6.31 -9.57
N ASP A 184 4.53 -6.00 -9.66
CA ASP A 184 4.02 -4.70 -9.22
C ASP A 184 3.14 -4.86 -7.99
N LEU A 185 3.40 -4.04 -6.97
CA LEU A 185 2.51 -3.78 -5.86
C LEU A 185 1.88 -2.42 -6.07
N VAL A 186 0.54 -2.39 -6.14
CA VAL A 186 -0.21 -1.18 -6.49
C VAL A 186 -1.13 -0.81 -5.34
N PHE A 187 -0.94 0.39 -4.82
CA PHE A 187 -1.70 0.94 -3.69
C PHE A 187 -2.56 2.10 -4.14
N PRO A 188 -3.81 2.22 -3.67
CA PRO A 188 -4.56 3.46 -3.86
C PRO A 188 -3.85 4.62 -3.15
N LEU A 189 -3.66 5.75 -3.83
CA LEU A 189 -3.03 6.93 -3.23
C LEU A 189 -3.78 7.40 -1.97
N SER A 190 -5.12 7.29 -1.99
CA SER A 190 -5.98 7.63 -0.85
C SER A 190 -5.69 6.80 0.41
N ALA A 191 -5.28 5.53 0.24
CA ALA A 191 -4.90 4.66 1.34
C ALA A 191 -3.58 5.12 2.00
N LEU A 192 -2.63 5.55 1.19
CA LEU A 192 -1.29 5.94 1.64
C LEU A 192 -1.26 7.36 2.23
N ARG A 193 -2.13 8.27 1.76
CA ARG A 193 -2.27 9.61 2.37
C ARG A 193 -2.62 9.55 3.84
N ALA A 194 -3.40 8.56 4.26
CA ALA A 194 -3.76 8.38 5.67
C ALA A 194 -2.55 8.04 6.57
N VAL A 195 -1.49 7.48 6.00
CA VAL A 195 -0.28 7.06 6.72
C VAL A 195 0.97 7.88 6.35
N GLU A 196 0.80 8.89 5.50
CA GLU A 196 1.89 9.77 5.04
C GLU A 196 2.66 10.40 6.19
N ALA A 197 1.96 10.87 7.22
CA ALA A 197 2.57 11.45 8.40
C ALA A 197 3.47 10.44 9.16
N LEU A 198 3.15 9.15 9.11
CA LEU A 198 3.93 8.09 9.72
C LEU A 198 5.16 7.73 8.87
N MET A 199 5.06 7.84 7.55
CA MET A 199 6.17 7.59 6.63
C MET A 199 7.18 8.75 6.59
N GLY A 200 6.73 9.97 6.81
CA GLY A 200 7.57 11.17 6.91
C GLY A 200 8.28 11.30 8.26
N SER A 201 7.75 10.69 9.31
CA SER A 201 8.44 10.55 10.58
C SER A 201 9.44 9.41 10.44
N LYS A 202 10.73 9.73 10.46
CA LYS A 202 11.90 8.85 10.44
C LYS A 202 11.59 7.37 10.65
N LEU A 203 11.66 6.58 9.57
CA LEU A 203 11.91 5.15 9.74
C LEU A 203 13.23 5.02 10.51
N PRO A 204 13.26 4.29 11.63
CA PRO A 204 14.53 4.07 12.33
C PRO A 204 15.51 3.48 11.31
N THR A 205 16.57 4.19 11.03
CA THR A 205 17.75 3.61 10.40
C THR A 205 18.25 2.56 11.39
N ASP A 206 18.63 1.38 10.93
CA ASP A 206 19.12 0.25 11.77
C ASP A 206 20.26 0.64 12.73
N ASP A 207 20.81 1.84 12.62
CA ASP A 207 21.89 2.42 13.44
C ASP A 207 21.42 3.47 14.47
N GLU A 208 20.19 3.93 14.44
CA GLU A 208 19.70 4.84 15.48
C GLU A 208 19.05 4.03 16.60
N GLN A 209 19.88 3.56 17.53
CA GLN A 209 19.44 3.24 18.89
C GLN A 209 18.66 4.46 19.38
N CYS A 210 17.35 4.27 19.61
CA CYS A 210 16.47 5.31 20.08
C CYS A 210 17.04 5.91 21.37
N ASP A 211 17.59 7.13 21.32
CA ASP A 211 18.22 7.78 22.46
C ASP A 211 17.18 7.86 23.61
N PRO A 212 17.37 7.10 24.69
CA PRO A 212 16.43 7.08 25.81
C PRO A 212 16.25 8.46 26.46
N VAL A 213 17.23 9.35 26.31
CA VAL A 213 17.15 10.75 26.76
C VAL A 213 16.16 11.53 25.90
N TRP A 214 16.12 11.27 24.58
CA TRP A 214 15.20 11.93 23.65
C TRP A 214 13.76 11.46 23.87
N GLN A 215 13.55 10.16 24.08
CA GLN A 215 12.23 9.60 24.44
C GLN A 215 11.71 10.21 25.74
N GLY A 216 12.57 10.32 26.76
CA GLY A 216 12.21 10.95 28.04
C GLY A 216 11.84 12.42 27.90
N ARG A 217 12.48 13.15 26.99
CA ARG A 217 12.14 14.56 26.67
C ARG A 217 10.78 14.68 25.97
N ILE A 218 10.47 13.80 25.02
CA ILE A 218 9.18 13.79 24.32
C ILE A 218 8.05 13.48 25.32
N VAL A 219 8.15 12.42 26.11
CA VAL A 219 7.14 12.04 27.10
C VAL A 219 6.89 13.17 28.09
N ARG A 220 7.95 13.86 28.51
CA ARG A 220 7.82 15.02 29.41
C ARG A 220 7.10 16.18 28.73
N ARG A 221 7.43 16.48 27.46
CA ARG A 221 6.77 17.54 26.68
C ARG A 221 5.31 17.22 26.37
N MET A 222 4.97 15.94 26.11
CA MET A 222 3.58 15.51 25.88
C MET A 222 2.69 15.71 27.11
N ARG A 223 3.24 15.60 28.34
CA ARG A 223 2.49 15.86 29.57
C ARG A 223 2.13 17.34 29.77
N ASP A 224 2.89 18.24 29.16
CA ASP A 224 2.69 19.68 29.26
C ASP A 224 1.72 20.22 28.17
N ILE A 225 1.27 19.37 27.23
CA ILE A 225 0.35 19.77 26.17
C ILE A 225 -1.05 19.99 26.77
N ARG A 226 -1.53 21.23 26.69
CA ARG A 226 -2.90 21.58 27.08
C ARG A 226 -3.84 21.18 25.94
N LEU A 227 -4.68 20.20 26.20
CA LEU A 227 -5.74 19.79 25.29
C LEU A 227 -7.05 20.50 25.66
N PRO A 228 -7.79 21.07 24.69
CA PRO A 228 -9.11 21.59 24.96
C PRO A 228 -10.08 20.43 25.27
N ALA A 229 -10.57 20.35 26.50
CA ALA A 229 -11.58 19.37 26.87
C ALA A 229 -12.97 20.02 26.78
N ARG A 230 -13.87 19.39 26.04
CA ARG A 230 -15.26 19.79 25.89
C ARG A 230 -16.16 18.73 26.55
N THR A 231 -16.77 19.08 27.67
CA THR A 231 -17.72 18.20 28.34
C THR A 231 -19.13 18.56 27.88
N VAL A 232 -19.86 17.62 27.32
CA VAL A 232 -21.28 17.77 27.00
C VAL A 232 -22.07 17.15 28.15
N LEU A 233 -22.69 18.00 28.97
CA LEU A 233 -23.45 17.55 30.15
C LEU A 233 -24.77 16.90 29.77
N ALA A 234 -25.46 17.43 28.78
CA ALA A 234 -26.67 16.82 28.22
C ALA A 234 -27.03 17.41 26.85
N ARG A 235 -27.94 16.76 26.15
CA ARG A 235 -28.55 17.24 24.90
C ARG A 235 -30.07 17.24 25.09
N PRO A 236 -30.68 18.35 25.59
CA PRO A 236 -32.14 18.42 25.72
C PRO A 236 -32.79 18.41 24.33
N HIS A 237 -33.94 17.76 24.24
CA HIS A 237 -34.82 17.81 23.09
C HIS A 237 -35.93 18.84 23.38
N LEU A 238 -35.98 19.90 22.61
CA LEU A 238 -37.02 20.93 22.69
C LEU A 238 -37.83 20.93 21.40
N SER A 239 -39.12 21.24 21.50
CA SER A 239 -39.89 21.51 20.30
C SER A 239 -39.51 22.86 19.68
N VAL A 240 -39.78 23.05 18.39
CA VAL A 240 -39.48 24.32 17.69
C VAL A 240 -40.26 25.47 18.37
N SER A 241 -41.47 25.21 18.86
CA SER A 241 -42.31 26.17 19.57
C SER A 241 -41.66 26.63 20.88
N ASP A 242 -41.17 25.66 21.70
CA ASP A 242 -40.51 25.94 22.96
C ASP A 242 -39.20 26.72 22.76
N LEU A 243 -38.48 26.41 21.66
CA LEU A 243 -37.25 27.11 21.31
C LEU A 243 -37.49 28.60 20.97
N MET A 244 -38.62 28.87 20.28
CA MET A 244 -38.98 30.26 19.90
C MET A 244 -39.47 31.11 21.09
N GLU A 245 -39.94 30.48 22.16
CA GLU A 245 -40.44 31.15 23.38
C GLU A 245 -39.35 31.37 24.46
N LEU A 246 -38.16 30.77 24.29
CA LEU A 246 -37.03 30.87 25.23
C LEU A 246 -36.54 32.29 25.43
N LYS A 247 -36.45 32.70 26.69
CA LYS A 247 -35.96 34.01 27.13
C LYS A 247 -34.75 33.87 28.03
N VAL A 248 -33.97 34.93 28.13
CA VAL A 248 -32.84 35.00 29.05
C VAL A 248 -33.34 34.85 30.48
N GLY A 249 -32.93 33.80 31.19
CA GLY A 249 -33.35 33.47 32.54
C GLY A 249 -34.20 32.21 32.66
N ASP A 250 -34.61 31.61 31.53
CA ASP A 250 -35.35 30.35 31.53
C ASP A 250 -34.48 29.17 31.92
N VAL A 251 -35.05 28.22 32.62
CA VAL A 251 -34.37 26.98 33.05
C VAL A 251 -34.79 25.82 32.18
N ILE A 252 -33.83 25.24 31.47
CA ILE A 252 -34.06 24.04 30.68
C ILE A 252 -33.78 22.82 31.55
N PRO A 253 -34.76 21.97 31.85
CA PRO A 253 -34.53 20.75 32.63
C PRO A 253 -33.74 19.75 31.82
N VAL A 254 -32.68 19.21 32.41
CA VAL A 254 -31.78 18.22 31.77
C VAL A 254 -31.90 16.90 32.51
N THR A 255 -32.39 15.87 31.84
CA THR A 255 -32.42 14.53 32.39
C THR A 255 -31.07 13.87 32.14
N ILE A 256 -30.35 13.53 33.20
CA ILE A 256 -29.13 12.75 33.13
C ILE A 256 -29.57 11.28 33.06
N GLY A 257 -29.39 10.62 31.91
CA GLY A 257 -29.64 9.20 31.69
C GLY A 257 -28.39 8.39 31.92
#